data_ea841d3ded375bc9ea9c5ba49068b510
#
_entry.id   ea841d3ded375bc9ea9c5ba49068b510
#
_cell.length_a   1.000
_cell.length_b   1.000
_cell.length_c   1.000
_cell.angle_alpha   90.00
_cell.angle_beta   90.00
_cell.angle_gamma   90.00
#
_symmetry.space_group_name_H-M   'P 1'
#
loop_
_entity.id
_entity.type
_entity.pdbx_description
1 polymer ?
#
loop_
_entity_poly.entity_id
_entity_poly.type
_entity_poly.pdbx_seq_one_letter_code
_entity_poly.pdbx_strand_id
1 'polypeptide(L)'
;MKKLTSLYIVFLLTMLGFQGNLKAQVSHGGRPLPLSLMRSTNGQMFKEMPPFDVQEELRIDSLNESDLRSGFRFAYKFITDYNRYNSGVTFTGPDGTRVWRLGIYSPGALSINVLFTEYELPEGAQLFLYNEDQTQILGSFLSLIHI
;
A
#
# COMPACT_ATOMS: atom_id res chain seq x y z
N MET A 1 -43.77 10.71 31.95
CA MET A 1 -42.99 9.59 31.37
C MET A 1 -43.08 9.57 29.85
N LYS A 2 -44.20 9.76 29.19
CA LYS A 2 -44.33 9.71 27.70
C LYS A 2 -43.49 10.74 26.92
N LYS A 3 -43.21 11.94 27.48
CA LYS A 3 -42.39 12.96 26.82
C LYS A 3 -40.90 12.62 26.84
N LEU A 4 -40.40 11.93 27.86
CA LEU A 4 -39.00 11.53 27.98
C LEU A 4 -38.67 10.40 27.02
N THR A 5 -39.56 9.42 26.87
CA THR A 5 -39.40 8.32 25.88
C THR A 5 -39.39 8.82 24.44
N SER A 6 -40.23 9.84 24.13
CA SER A 6 -40.24 10.44 22.79
C SER A 6 -38.89 11.14 22.46
N LEU A 7 -38.27 11.81 23.45
CA LEU A 7 -37.00 12.49 23.28
C LEU A 7 -35.83 11.47 23.01
N TYR A 8 -35.85 10.34 23.72
CA TYR A 8 -34.87 9.27 23.49
C TYR A 8 -35.01 8.63 22.11
N ILE A 9 -36.22 8.44 21.61
CA ILE A 9 -36.48 7.87 20.29
C ILE A 9 -35.98 8.83 19.19
N VAL A 10 -36.23 10.12 19.31
CA VAL A 10 -35.73 11.13 18.36
C VAL A 10 -34.20 11.19 18.38
N PHE A 11 -33.56 11.15 19.54
CA PHE A 11 -32.11 11.12 19.68
C PHE A 11 -31.49 9.85 19.08
N LEU A 12 -32.12 8.69 19.27
CA LEU A 12 -31.68 7.43 18.69
C LEU A 12 -31.80 7.45 17.16
N LEU A 13 -32.88 7.99 16.62
CA LEU A 13 -33.10 8.16 15.17
C LEU A 13 -32.10 9.13 14.52
N THR A 14 -31.72 10.20 15.20
CA THR A 14 -30.69 11.12 14.69
C THR A 14 -29.29 10.48 14.69
N MET A 15 -28.96 9.63 15.65
CA MET A 15 -27.70 8.87 15.67
C MET A 15 -27.62 7.82 14.56
N LEU A 16 -28.72 7.19 14.18
CA LEU A 16 -28.76 6.24 13.06
C LEU A 16 -28.62 6.92 11.68
N GLY A 17 -28.94 8.20 11.57
CA GLY A 17 -28.83 8.98 10.32
C GLY A 17 -27.41 9.42 9.97
N PHE A 18 -26.45 9.37 10.90
CA PHE A 18 -25.06 9.73 10.69
C PHE A 18 -24.19 8.53 10.26
N GLN A 19 -24.64 7.76 9.29
CA GLN A 19 -23.77 6.81 8.57
C GLN A 19 -23.01 7.59 7.50
N GLY A 20 -22.03 8.40 7.90
CA GLY A 20 -21.05 8.95 6.98
C GLY A 20 -20.35 7.79 6.29
N ASN A 21 -20.36 7.76 4.96
CA ASN A 21 -19.55 6.84 4.18
C ASN A 21 -18.07 7.11 4.50
N LEU A 22 -17.51 6.40 5.46
CA LEU A 22 -16.08 6.35 5.68
C LEU A 22 -15.49 5.62 4.47
N LYS A 23 -15.09 6.36 3.46
CA LYS A 23 -14.29 5.84 2.35
C LYS A 23 -12.86 5.63 2.89
N ALA A 24 -12.61 4.45 3.46
CA ALA A 24 -11.27 3.95 3.60
C ALA A 24 -10.67 3.73 2.20
N GLN A 25 -9.34 3.66 2.10
CA GLN A 25 -8.65 3.42 0.84
C GLN A 25 -9.21 2.16 0.16
N VAL A 26 -10.04 2.34 -0.86
CA VAL A 26 -10.80 1.25 -1.48
C VAL A 26 -10.00 0.74 -2.67
N SER A 27 -9.74 -0.57 -2.70
CA SER A 27 -9.30 -1.26 -3.91
C SER A 27 -10.49 -1.32 -4.89
N HIS A 28 -10.30 -0.80 -6.08
CA HIS A 28 -11.31 -0.81 -7.13
C HIS A 28 -11.28 -2.09 -7.98
N GLY A 29 -10.41 -3.04 -7.64
CA GLY A 29 -10.22 -4.26 -8.39
C GLY A 29 -9.50 -4.03 -9.73
N GLY A 30 -9.68 -4.93 -10.67
CA GLY A 30 -8.95 -4.94 -11.95
C GLY A 30 -7.67 -5.77 -11.89
N ARG A 31 -6.90 -5.73 -12.96
CA ARG A 31 -5.62 -6.43 -13.07
C ARG A 31 -4.57 -5.55 -13.72
N PRO A 32 -3.31 -5.62 -13.28
CA PRO A 32 -2.20 -5.00 -13.99
C PRO A 32 -2.03 -5.64 -15.36
N LEU A 33 -1.28 -4.98 -16.25
CA LEU A 33 -0.92 -5.57 -17.53
C LEU A 33 -0.22 -6.93 -17.31
N PRO A 34 -0.57 -7.96 -18.14
CA PRO A 34 0.06 -9.27 -18.05
C PRO A 34 1.58 -9.20 -18.24
N LEU A 35 2.33 -10.00 -17.50
CA LEU A 35 3.80 -10.07 -17.58
C LEU A 35 4.29 -10.35 -18.99
N SER A 36 3.54 -11.16 -19.77
CA SER A 36 3.87 -11.50 -21.16
C SER A 36 3.91 -10.29 -22.11
N LEU A 37 3.19 -9.21 -21.78
CA LEU A 37 3.19 -7.97 -22.52
C LEU A 37 4.26 -6.97 -22.04
N MET A 38 4.88 -7.29 -20.90
CA MET A 38 5.95 -6.49 -20.31
C MET A 38 7.28 -7.02 -20.82
N ARG A 39 7.90 -6.33 -21.79
CA ARG A 39 9.22 -6.71 -22.27
C ARG A 39 10.19 -6.78 -21.08
N SER A 40 11.00 -7.86 -21.05
CA SER A 40 12.10 -8.00 -20.11
C SER A 40 13.03 -6.80 -20.25
N THR A 41 12.99 -5.91 -19.29
CA THR A 41 13.91 -4.79 -19.19
C THR A 41 15.04 -5.21 -18.26
N ASN A 42 16.24 -5.27 -18.80
CA ASN A 42 17.48 -5.63 -18.11
C ASN A 42 17.57 -4.97 -16.73
N GLY A 43 17.67 -5.76 -15.66
CA GLY A 43 18.20 -5.43 -14.33
C GLY A 43 17.78 -4.13 -13.61
N GLN A 44 17.49 -3.07 -14.34
CA GLN A 44 17.13 -1.75 -13.80
C GLN A 44 15.73 -1.69 -13.16
N MET A 45 14.89 -2.66 -13.43
CA MET A 45 13.54 -2.71 -12.89
C MET A 45 13.50 -3.05 -11.41
N PHE A 46 14.49 -3.83 -10.92
CA PHE A 46 14.51 -4.29 -9.54
C PHE A 46 15.48 -3.45 -8.70
N LYS A 47 15.04 -3.18 -7.48
CA LYS A 47 15.85 -2.63 -6.39
C LYS A 47 15.93 -3.69 -5.31
N GLU A 48 17.15 -4.12 -5.02
CA GLU A 48 17.41 -5.03 -3.92
C GLU A 48 17.66 -4.22 -2.65
N MET A 49 16.96 -4.61 -1.57
CA MET A 49 17.18 -3.99 -0.27
C MET A 49 18.50 -4.45 0.34
N PRO A 50 19.21 -3.58 1.05
CA PRO A 50 20.42 -3.99 1.76
C PRO A 50 20.14 -5.17 2.70
N PRO A 51 21.06 -6.12 2.82
CA PRO A 51 20.93 -7.16 3.81
C PRO A 51 21.01 -6.56 5.21
N PHE A 52 20.26 -7.16 6.16
CA PHE A 52 20.34 -6.80 7.57
C PHE A 52 20.34 -8.09 8.41
N ASP A 53 20.89 -7.99 9.61
CA ASP A 53 20.97 -9.13 10.53
C ASP A 53 19.65 -9.28 11.28
N VAL A 54 18.80 -10.21 10.80
CA VAL A 54 17.51 -10.51 11.40
C VAL A 54 17.65 -10.97 12.87
N GLN A 55 18.72 -11.73 13.19
CA GLN A 55 18.91 -12.25 14.56
C GLN A 55 19.27 -11.10 15.52
N GLU A 56 20.11 -10.17 15.10
CA GLU A 56 20.42 -8.99 15.89
C GLU A 56 19.19 -8.12 16.10
N GLU A 57 18.36 -7.93 15.07
CA GLU A 57 17.12 -7.17 15.19
C GLU A 57 16.12 -7.81 16.16
N LEU A 58 15.96 -9.14 16.10
CA LEU A 58 15.13 -9.88 17.06
C LEU A 58 15.69 -9.81 18.49
N ARG A 59 17.02 -9.83 18.65
CA ARG A 59 17.66 -9.63 19.95
C ARG A 59 17.35 -8.24 20.52
N ILE A 60 17.43 -7.20 19.69
CA ILE A 60 17.09 -5.84 20.08
C ILE A 60 15.62 -5.75 20.48
N ASP A 61 14.72 -6.36 19.72
CA ASP A 61 13.30 -6.38 20.05
C ASP A 61 13.03 -7.06 21.40
N SER A 62 13.68 -8.19 21.68
CA SER A 62 13.54 -8.89 22.95
C SER A 62 14.04 -8.06 24.16
N LEU A 63 15.08 -7.25 23.97
CA LEU A 63 15.55 -6.35 25.03
C LEU A 63 14.58 -5.21 25.31
N ASN A 64 13.84 -4.77 24.31
CA ASN A 64 12.87 -3.68 24.39
C ASN A 64 11.47 -4.15 24.78
N GLU A 65 11.22 -5.46 24.83
CA GLU A 65 9.89 -6.04 25.13
C GLU A 65 9.32 -5.59 26.49
N SER A 66 10.20 -5.33 27.46
CA SER A 66 9.79 -4.84 28.78
C SER A 66 9.50 -3.33 28.82
N ASP A 67 9.91 -2.58 27.80
CA ASP A 67 9.61 -1.14 27.72
C ASP A 67 8.26 -0.92 27.04
N LEU A 68 7.22 -0.77 27.85
CA LEU A 68 5.85 -0.48 27.39
C LEU A 68 5.72 0.84 26.60
N ARG A 69 6.78 1.66 26.54
CA ARG A 69 6.81 2.91 25.75
C ARG A 69 7.32 2.69 24.35
N SER A 70 8.11 1.65 24.12
CA SER A 70 8.50 1.23 22.77
C SER A 70 7.37 0.39 22.19
N GLY A 71 6.67 0.92 21.19
CA GLY A 71 5.64 0.16 20.48
C GLY A 71 6.21 -1.12 19.86
N PHE A 72 5.37 -2.14 19.70
CA PHE A 72 5.75 -3.37 19.01
C PHE A 72 6.22 -3.08 17.58
N ARG A 73 7.44 -3.48 17.26
CA ARG A 73 8.03 -3.38 15.94
C ARG A 73 7.69 -4.63 15.12
N PHE A 74 6.85 -4.50 14.13
CA PHE A 74 6.43 -5.61 13.27
C PHE A 74 7.23 -5.71 11.96
N ALA A 75 8.09 -4.72 11.66
CA ALA A 75 8.90 -4.71 10.44
C ALA A 75 10.18 -3.88 10.63
N TYR A 76 11.23 -4.24 9.91
CA TYR A 76 12.40 -3.39 9.72
C TYR A 76 12.13 -2.35 8.63
N LYS A 77 12.44 -1.09 8.88
CA LYS A 77 12.13 0.03 8.00
C LYS A 77 13.36 0.50 7.22
N PHE A 78 13.33 0.34 5.92
CA PHE A 78 14.26 1.00 5.01
C PHE A 78 13.73 2.37 4.59
N ILE A 79 14.55 3.41 4.70
CA ILE A 79 14.25 4.74 4.14
C ILE A 79 14.80 4.77 2.72
N THR A 80 13.92 4.98 1.75
CA THR A 80 14.25 5.00 0.33
C THR A 80 13.63 6.21 -0.34
N ASP A 81 14.21 6.66 -1.43
CA ASP A 81 13.67 7.69 -2.32
C ASP A 81 13.44 7.09 -3.70
N TYR A 82 12.49 6.16 -3.81
CA TYR A 82 12.15 5.56 -5.09
C TYR A 82 10.93 6.25 -5.71
N ASN A 83 11.12 6.74 -6.91
CA ASN A 83 10.08 7.42 -7.66
C ASN A 83 10.22 7.14 -9.17
N ARG A 84 9.26 7.58 -9.97
CA ARG A 84 9.23 7.34 -11.42
C ARG A 84 10.38 7.97 -12.20
N TYR A 85 11.14 8.88 -11.62
CA TYR A 85 12.23 9.61 -12.29
C TYR A 85 13.60 8.99 -12.02
N ASN A 86 13.74 8.28 -10.89
CA ASN A 86 15.04 7.74 -10.46
C ASN A 86 15.06 6.21 -10.37
N SER A 87 13.95 5.53 -10.48
CA SER A 87 13.85 4.08 -10.30
C SER A 87 12.76 3.45 -11.14
N GLY A 88 12.93 2.13 -11.38
CA GLY A 88 12.01 1.38 -12.21
C GLY A 88 12.17 1.67 -13.70
N VAL A 89 11.22 1.18 -14.47
CA VAL A 89 11.19 1.31 -15.94
C VAL A 89 9.82 1.75 -16.39
N THR A 90 9.81 2.56 -17.45
CA THR A 90 8.57 2.96 -18.11
C THR A 90 8.51 2.33 -19.49
N PHE A 91 7.38 1.78 -19.86
CA PHE A 91 7.11 1.26 -21.21
C PHE A 91 5.68 1.60 -21.64
N THR A 92 5.43 1.45 -22.92
CA THR A 92 4.08 1.65 -23.49
C THR A 92 3.50 0.31 -23.88
N GLY A 93 2.31 0.00 -23.38
CA GLY A 93 1.55 -1.19 -23.76
C GLY A 93 1.06 -1.15 -25.19
N PRO A 94 0.52 -2.27 -25.70
CA PRO A 94 0.01 -2.37 -27.08
C PRO A 94 -1.15 -1.42 -27.38
N ASP A 95 -1.92 -1.07 -26.35
CA ASP A 95 -3.07 -0.16 -26.39
C ASP A 95 -2.69 1.32 -26.18
N GLY A 96 -1.40 1.63 -26.12
CA GLY A 96 -0.90 2.97 -25.85
C GLY A 96 -0.82 3.32 -24.35
N THR A 97 -1.24 2.46 -23.46
CA THR A 97 -1.15 2.68 -22.00
C THR A 97 0.31 2.80 -21.56
N ARG A 98 0.64 3.88 -20.89
CA ARG A 98 1.97 4.05 -20.27
C ARG A 98 2.02 3.38 -18.92
N VAL A 99 2.99 2.51 -18.71
CA VAL A 99 3.20 1.79 -17.48
C VAL A 99 4.57 2.09 -16.92
N TRP A 100 4.62 2.54 -15.68
CA TRP A 100 5.84 2.55 -14.88
C TRP A 100 5.81 1.36 -13.92
N ARG A 101 6.91 0.63 -13.84
CA ARG A 101 7.06 -0.56 -13.00
C ARG A 101 8.37 -0.52 -12.24
N LEU A 102 8.28 -0.80 -10.95
CA LEU A 102 9.42 -0.99 -10.05
C LEU A 102 9.24 -2.31 -9.30
N GLY A 103 10.26 -3.17 -9.36
CA GLY A 103 10.36 -4.35 -8.52
C GLY A 103 11.20 -4.02 -7.28
N ILE A 104 10.75 -4.48 -6.12
CA ILE A 104 11.50 -4.39 -4.86
C ILE A 104 11.72 -5.81 -4.37
N TYR A 105 12.98 -6.14 -4.14
CA TYR A 105 13.40 -7.44 -3.63
C TYR A 105 14.10 -7.25 -2.30
N SER A 106 13.66 -7.96 -1.27
CA SER A 106 14.28 -7.97 0.05
C SER A 106 14.65 -9.41 0.41
N PRO A 107 15.94 -9.76 0.36
CA PRO A 107 16.41 -11.12 0.66
C PRO A 107 15.95 -11.56 2.07
N GLY A 108 15.35 -12.73 2.17
CA GLY A 108 14.92 -13.31 3.45
C GLY A 108 13.67 -12.69 4.07
N ALA A 109 13.05 -11.69 3.46
CA ALA A 109 11.82 -11.10 3.97
C ALA A 109 10.63 -12.04 3.76
N LEU A 110 9.81 -12.21 4.79
CA LEU A 110 8.54 -12.96 4.73
C LEU A 110 7.42 -12.14 4.07
N SER A 111 7.49 -10.82 4.19
CA SER A 111 6.57 -9.88 3.57
C SER A 111 7.23 -8.52 3.37
N ILE A 112 6.67 -7.72 2.46
CA ILE A 112 7.10 -6.36 2.20
C ILE A 112 5.89 -5.45 2.39
N ASN A 113 6.05 -4.43 3.25
CA ASN A 113 5.10 -3.34 3.39
C ASN A 113 5.66 -2.11 2.67
N VAL A 114 4.85 -1.46 1.86
CA VAL A 114 5.22 -0.25 1.14
C VAL A 114 4.49 0.94 1.73
N LEU A 115 5.24 1.95 2.15
CA LEU A 115 4.71 3.22 2.63
C LEU A 115 5.05 4.30 1.62
N PHE A 116 4.02 4.92 1.06
CA PHE A 116 4.19 6.07 0.18
C PHE A 116 4.22 7.35 1.03
N THR A 117 5.30 8.10 0.95
CA THR A 117 5.41 9.43 1.60
C THR A 117 4.69 10.50 0.81
N GLU A 118 4.62 10.33 -0.49
CA GLU A 118 3.85 11.15 -1.42
C GLU A 118 3.08 10.23 -2.36
N TYR A 119 1.80 10.48 -2.52
CA TYR A 119 0.93 9.69 -3.37
C TYR A 119 0.05 10.58 -4.22
N GLU A 120 0.47 10.79 -5.45
CA GLU A 120 -0.26 11.55 -6.45
C GLU A 120 -0.27 10.76 -7.76
N LEU A 121 -1.45 10.46 -8.27
CA LEU A 121 -1.64 9.81 -9.54
C LEU A 121 -2.35 10.77 -10.51
N PRO A 122 -1.92 10.86 -11.77
CA PRO A 122 -2.67 11.56 -12.82
C PRO A 122 -4.08 10.98 -12.95
N GLU A 123 -4.99 11.78 -13.48
CA GLU A 123 -6.35 11.32 -13.78
C GLU A 123 -6.34 10.07 -14.67
N GLY A 124 -7.12 9.06 -14.29
CA GLY A 124 -7.21 7.78 -14.99
C GLY A 124 -6.04 6.82 -14.72
N ALA A 125 -5.01 7.25 -13.99
CA ALA A 125 -3.93 6.35 -13.63
C ALA A 125 -4.34 5.43 -12.48
N GLN A 126 -3.75 4.23 -12.47
CA GLN A 126 -4.03 3.17 -11.52
C GLN A 126 -2.73 2.63 -10.94
N LEU A 127 -2.70 2.41 -9.63
CA LEU A 127 -1.59 1.73 -8.95
C LEU A 127 -2.01 0.30 -8.61
N PHE A 128 -1.12 -0.64 -8.90
CA PHE A 128 -1.20 -2.02 -8.46
C PHE A 128 0.07 -2.42 -7.72
N LEU A 129 -0.08 -3.20 -6.66
CA LEU A 129 1.01 -3.90 -5.99
C LEU A 129 0.79 -5.39 -6.22
N TYR A 130 1.81 -6.11 -6.63
CA TYR A 130 1.70 -7.53 -6.90
C TYR A 130 3.03 -8.26 -6.73
N ASN A 131 2.97 -9.55 -6.44
CA ASN A 131 4.13 -10.42 -6.40
C ASN A 131 4.63 -10.73 -7.82
N GLU A 132 5.82 -11.31 -7.94
CA GLU A 132 6.50 -11.50 -9.23
C GLU A 132 5.65 -12.24 -10.26
N ASP A 133 4.88 -13.24 -9.84
CA ASP A 133 4.05 -14.09 -10.70
C ASP A 133 2.60 -13.58 -10.85
N GLN A 134 2.27 -12.43 -10.28
CA GLN A 134 0.93 -11.85 -10.28
C GLN A 134 -0.17 -12.77 -9.70
N THR A 135 0.20 -13.69 -8.81
CA THR A 135 -0.79 -14.51 -8.09
C THR A 135 -1.43 -13.75 -6.93
N GLN A 136 -0.74 -12.75 -6.37
CA GLN A 136 -1.25 -11.84 -5.36
C GLN A 136 -1.25 -10.42 -5.93
N ILE A 137 -2.42 -9.81 -6.00
CA ILE A 137 -2.61 -8.48 -6.57
C ILE A 137 -3.43 -7.65 -5.59
N LEU A 138 -2.93 -6.47 -5.26
CA LEU A 138 -3.62 -5.43 -4.50
C LEU A 138 -3.83 -4.21 -5.38
N GLY A 139 -5.01 -3.62 -5.37
CA GLY A 139 -5.38 -2.48 -6.20
C GLY A 139 -6.60 -2.83 -7.09
N SER A 140 -6.93 -2.05 -8.07
CA SER A 140 -6.29 -0.76 -8.39
C SER A 140 -6.55 0.27 -7.28
N PHE A 141 -5.53 1.03 -6.99
CA PHE A 141 -5.67 2.23 -6.16
C PHE A 141 -5.68 3.44 -7.09
N LEU A 142 -6.61 4.35 -6.86
CA LEU A 142 -6.78 5.57 -7.65
C LEU A 142 -6.24 6.78 -6.87
N SER A 143 -6.09 7.91 -7.55
CA SER A 143 -5.79 9.17 -6.89
C SER A 143 -6.90 9.54 -5.90
N LEU A 144 -6.53 10.02 -4.71
CA LEU A 144 -7.47 10.48 -3.70
C LEU A 144 -8.14 11.83 -4.04
N ILE A 145 -7.77 12.44 -5.16
CA ILE A 145 -8.24 13.76 -5.58
C ILE A 145 -9.49 13.62 -6.45
N HIS A 146 -10.55 13.05 -5.94
CA HIS A 146 -11.90 13.32 -6.46
C HIS A 146 -12.94 12.88 -5.43
N ILE A 147 -13.11 13.71 -4.43
CA ILE A 147 -14.37 13.80 -3.69
C ILE A 147 -14.78 15.25 -3.69
#